data_3103f78435ccfc1ee73bd838799e614f
#
_entry.id   3103f78435ccfc1ee73bd838799e614f
#
_cell.length_a   1.000
_cell.length_b   1.000
_cell.length_c   1.000
_cell.angle_alpha   90.00
_cell.angle_beta   90.00
_cell.angle_gamma   90.00
#
_symmetry.space_group_name_H-M   'P 1'
#
loop_
_entity.id
_entity.type
_entity.pdbx_description
1 polymer ?
#
loop_
_entity_poly.entity_id
_entity_poly.type
_entity_poly.pdbx_seq_one_letter_code
_entity_poly.pdbx_strand_id
1 'polypeptide(L)'
;MNELQLQIEELKKKIVPEYWKSIDVDEGWYQLVLDCDKELTGVDPNYQIYQVKEKFGGLRYYVKPSNLDDKHTLIRIGDIISKYEDIAYRTCSATGKPGVLMKSIGGWLKTLNPEYAAESLRHQKYSIAEKKSDPNQEMS
;
A
#
# COMPACT_ATOMS: atom_id res chain seq x y z
N MET A 1 21.41 2.10 6.71
CA MET A 1 19.92 2.14 6.61
C MET A 1 19.37 3.19 7.56
N ASN A 2 18.36 3.92 7.13
CA ASN A 2 17.66 4.85 8.01
C ASN A 2 16.67 4.11 8.93
N GLU A 3 16.04 4.84 9.82
CA GLU A 3 15.11 4.28 10.82
C GLU A 3 13.95 3.54 10.16
N LEU A 4 13.32 4.11 9.12
CA LEU A 4 12.21 3.47 8.43
C LEU A 4 12.63 2.16 7.76
N GLN A 5 13.79 2.15 7.11
CA GLN A 5 14.32 0.95 6.47
C GLN A 5 14.57 -0.16 7.50
N LEU A 6 15.10 0.19 8.68
CA LEU A 6 15.31 -0.79 9.75
C LEU A 6 13.98 -1.35 10.25
N GLN A 7 12.96 -0.53 10.40
CA GLN A 7 11.64 -0.99 10.82
C GLN A 7 10.99 -1.89 9.76
N ILE A 8 11.18 -1.60 8.48
CA ILE A 8 10.70 -2.45 7.39
C ILE A 8 11.42 -3.81 7.43
N GLU A 9 12.74 -3.83 7.69
CA GLU A 9 13.47 -5.10 7.85
C GLU A 9 12.91 -5.92 9.01
N GLU A 10 12.56 -5.28 10.13
CA GLU A 10 11.90 -5.97 11.25
C GLU A 10 10.54 -6.54 10.85
N LEU A 11 9.77 -5.77 10.06
CA LEU A 11 8.45 -6.19 9.60
C LEU A 11 8.51 -7.47 8.76
N LYS A 12 9.57 -7.65 7.99
CA LYS A 12 9.76 -8.86 7.17
C LYS A 12 9.76 -10.15 8.00
N LYS A 13 10.09 -10.08 9.28
CA LYS A 13 10.07 -11.24 10.18
C LYS A 13 8.66 -11.78 10.41
N LYS A 14 7.63 -10.99 10.16
CA LYS A 14 6.24 -11.43 10.28
C LYS A 14 5.74 -12.18 9.04
N ILE A 15 6.50 -12.18 7.96
CA ILE A 15 6.13 -12.91 6.73
C ILE A 15 6.18 -14.42 7.02
N VAL A 16 5.16 -15.14 6.56
CA VAL A 16 5.08 -16.60 6.76
C VAL A 16 6.33 -17.29 6.21
N PRO A 17 6.80 -18.39 6.84
CA PRO A 17 8.06 -19.01 6.46
C PRO A 17 8.14 -19.48 5.01
N GLU A 18 7.00 -19.86 4.42
CA GLU A 18 6.93 -20.39 3.06
C GLU A 18 7.06 -19.33 1.97
N TYR A 19 6.96 -18.04 2.32
CA TYR A 19 6.95 -16.94 1.36
C TYR A 19 8.27 -16.18 1.36
N TRP A 20 8.57 -15.56 0.23
CA TRP A 20 9.76 -14.73 0.07
C TRP A 20 9.71 -13.53 1.02
N LYS A 21 10.81 -13.27 1.73
CA LYS A 21 10.88 -12.23 2.77
C LYS A 21 11.15 -10.85 2.15
N SER A 22 10.15 -10.28 1.47
CA SER A 22 10.26 -8.94 0.90
C SER A 22 9.02 -8.10 1.14
N ILE A 23 9.23 -6.79 1.22
CA ILE A 23 8.18 -5.77 1.25
C ILE A 23 8.39 -4.94 -0.02
N ASP A 24 7.53 -5.13 -1.00
CA ASP A 24 7.75 -4.65 -2.37
C ASP A 24 6.99 -3.36 -2.65
N VAL A 25 7.32 -2.33 -1.88
CA VAL A 25 6.80 -0.98 -2.05
C VAL A 25 7.96 0.01 -1.99
N ASP A 26 7.79 1.18 -2.59
CA ASP A 26 8.78 2.25 -2.54
C ASP A 26 8.76 2.95 -1.16
N GLU A 27 9.82 3.67 -0.85
CA GLU A 27 10.06 4.28 0.46
C GLU A 27 8.97 5.25 0.92
N GLY A 28 8.29 5.92 -0.01
CA GLY A 28 7.21 6.85 0.32
C GLY A 28 6.03 6.20 1.02
N TRP A 29 5.88 4.89 0.91
CA TRP A 29 4.84 4.13 1.58
C TRP A 29 5.30 3.42 2.85
N TYR A 30 6.58 3.49 3.21
CA TYR A 30 7.09 2.76 4.38
C TYR A 30 6.35 3.14 5.65
N GLN A 31 6.11 4.43 5.89
CA GLN A 31 5.44 4.85 7.11
C GLN A 31 4.01 4.31 7.19
N LEU A 32 3.25 4.38 6.09
CA LEU A 32 1.88 3.88 6.12
C LEU A 32 1.80 2.35 6.26
N VAL A 33 2.77 1.63 5.71
CA VAL A 33 2.87 0.18 5.90
C VAL A 33 3.14 -0.15 7.37
N LEU A 34 4.05 0.59 8.01
CA LEU A 34 4.35 0.41 9.43
C LEU A 34 3.18 0.79 10.32
N ASP A 35 2.45 1.86 9.98
CA ASP A 35 1.25 2.27 10.69
C ASP A 35 0.15 1.20 10.58
N CYS A 36 -0.01 0.62 9.41
CA CYS A 36 -0.94 -0.49 9.18
C CYS A 36 -0.58 -1.68 10.08
N ASP A 37 0.69 -2.09 10.09
CA ASP A 37 1.17 -3.16 10.97
C ASP A 37 0.86 -2.87 12.43
N LYS A 38 1.08 -1.65 12.88
CA LYS A 38 0.83 -1.27 14.27
C LYS A 38 -0.65 -1.45 14.64
N GLU A 39 -1.55 -1.02 13.78
CA GLU A 39 -2.98 -1.21 14.02
C GLU A 39 -3.39 -2.68 13.94
N LEU A 40 -2.86 -3.44 12.99
CA LEU A 40 -3.12 -4.87 12.89
C LEU A 40 -2.64 -5.62 14.13
N THR A 41 -1.45 -5.30 14.61
CA THR A 41 -0.88 -5.88 15.84
C THR A 41 -1.75 -5.58 17.06
N GLY A 42 -2.38 -4.40 17.08
CA GLY A 42 -3.28 -4.02 18.16
C GLY A 42 -4.54 -4.87 18.25
N VAL A 43 -5.01 -5.42 17.12
CA VAL A 43 -6.22 -6.26 17.09
C VAL A 43 -5.91 -7.75 16.99
N ASP A 44 -4.74 -8.09 16.46
CA ASP A 44 -4.31 -9.49 16.31
C ASP A 44 -2.78 -9.56 16.45
N PRO A 45 -2.27 -9.64 17.69
CA PRO A 45 -0.82 -9.60 17.94
C PRO A 45 -0.01 -10.68 17.23
N ASN A 46 -0.63 -11.78 16.87
CA ASN A 46 0.05 -12.93 16.26
C ASN A 46 -0.25 -13.07 14.77
N TYR A 47 -0.81 -12.04 14.13
CA TYR A 47 -1.03 -12.08 12.69
C TYR A 47 0.29 -12.23 11.95
N GLN A 48 0.24 -12.86 10.79
CA GLN A 48 1.39 -12.97 9.90
C GLN A 48 1.07 -12.33 8.56
N ILE A 49 2.12 -12.02 7.81
CA ILE A 49 2.02 -11.40 6.50
C ILE A 49 2.24 -12.47 5.44
N TYR A 50 1.38 -12.49 4.42
CA TYR A 50 1.64 -13.24 3.20
C TYR A 50 2.46 -12.39 2.24
N GLN A 51 2.04 -11.16 1.97
CA GLN A 51 2.68 -10.31 0.99
C GLN A 51 2.28 -8.84 1.20
N VAL A 52 3.24 -7.93 1.04
CA VAL A 52 2.99 -6.48 0.94
C VAL A 52 3.65 -6.02 -0.34
N LYS A 53 2.85 -5.43 -1.24
CA LYS A 53 3.36 -5.00 -2.56
C LYS A 53 2.54 -3.88 -3.16
N GLU A 54 3.10 -3.23 -4.17
CA GLU A 54 2.38 -2.34 -5.06
C GLU A 54 1.82 -3.15 -6.24
N LYS A 55 0.59 -2.85 -6.62
CA LYS A 55 -0.02 -3.42 -7.82
C LYS A 55 -0.94 -2.38 -8.46
N PHE A 56 -0.67 -2.04 -9.72
CA PHE A 56 -1.47 -1.06 -10.46
C PHE A 56 -1.61 0.29 -9.74
N GLY A 57 -0.53 0.73 -9.09
CA GLY A 57 -0.52 1.99 -8.35
C GLY A 57 -1.13 1.93 -6.96
N GLY A 58 -1.61 0.78 -6.52
CA GLY A 58 -2.24 0.58 -5.23
C GLY A 58 -1.45 -0.34 -4.31
N LEU A 59 -1.68 -0.18 -3.02
CA LEU A 59 -1.11 -1.06 -2.00
C LEU A 59 -1.91 -2.35 -1.92
N ARG A 60 -1.21 -3.47 -1.82
CA ARG A 60 -1.79 -4.78 -1.46
C ARG A 60 -1.10 -5.28 -0.20
N TYR A 61 -1.88 -5.48 0.84
CA TYR A 61 -1.39 -5.94 2.14
C TYR A 61 -2.16 -7.22 2.50
N TYR A 62 -1.56 -8.38 2.18
CA TYR A 62 -2.20 -9.68 2.38
C TYR A 62 -1.70 -10.31 3.67
N VAL A 63 -2.63 -10.73 4.52
CA VAL A 63 -2.31 -11.23 5.85
C VAL A 63 -2.91 -12.61 6.14
N LYS A 64 -2.29 -13.28 7.11
CA LYS A 64 -2.80 -14.52 7.70
C LYS A 64 -3.24 -14.18 9.12
N PRO A 65 -4.57 -14.10 9.38
CA PRO A 65 -5.06 -13.91 10.74
C PRO A 65 -4.67 -15.10 11.62
N SER A 66 -4.46 -14.84 12.92
CA SER A 66 -4.06 -15.91 13.85
C SER A 66 -5.21 -16.85 14.20
N ASN A 67 -6.45 -16.37 14.15
CA ASN A 67 -7.65 -17.16 14.47
C ASN A 67 -8.76 -16.88 13.46
N LEU A 68 -9.00 -17.82 12.56
CA LEU A 68 -10.01 -17.69 11.51
C LEU A 68 -11.44 -17.82 12.04
N ASP A 69 -11.62 -18.28 13.28
CA ASP A 69 -12.93 -18.42 13.89
C ASP A 69 -13.39 -17.14 14.60
N ASP A 70 -12.50 -16.21 14.87
CA ASP A 70 -12.83 -14.93 15.49
C ASP A 70 -13.29 -13.93 14.43
N LYS A 71 -14.57 -13.99 14.08
CA LYS A 71 -15.15 -13.17 13.01
C LYS A 71 -15.07 -11.68 13.28
N HIS A 72 -15.18 -11.26 14.54
CA HIS A 72 -15.07 -9.86 14.91
C HIS A 72 -13.67 -9.29 14.59
N THR A 73 -12.63 -10.04 14.98
CA THR A 73 -11.26 -9.66 14.66
C THR A 73 -10.99 -9.66 13.14
N LEU A 74 -11.54 -10.64 12.41
CA LEU A 74 -11.40 -10.70 10.96
C LEU A 74 -11.98 -9.45 10.28
N ILE A 75 -13.13 -8.97 10.74
CA ILE A 75 -13.76 -7.75 10.21
C ILE A 75 -12.86 -6.54 10.49
N ARG A 76 -12.34 -6.44 11.71
CA ARG A 76 -11.45 -5.33 12.08
C ARG A 76 -10.16 -5.32 11.25
N ILE A 77 -9.58 -6.49 11.02
CA ILE A 77 -8.41 -6.64 10.15
C ILE A 77 -8.72 -6.13 8.75
N GLY A 78 -9.85 -6.55 8.17
CA GLY A 78 -10.27 -6.11 6.85
C GLY A 78 -10.47 -4.60 6.77
N ASP A 79 -11.07 -4.00 7.77
CA ASP A 79 -11.31 -2.56 7.83
C ASP A 79 -9.99 -1.77 7.92
N ILE A 80 -9.03 -2.26 8.70
CA ILE A 80 -7.71 -1.63 8.83
C ILE A 80 -7.00 -1.67 7.48
N ILE A 81 -6.94 -2.82 6.84
CA ILE A 81 -6.27 -2.96 5.53
C ILE A 81 -6.92 -2.05 4.49
N SER A 82 -8.26 -2.05 4.39
CA SER A 82 -8.97 -1.18 3.46
C SER A 82 -8.65 0.28 3.68
N LYS A 83 -8.57 0.72 4.93
CA LYS A 83 -8.20 2.09 5.27
C LYS A 83 -6.81 2.46 4.72
N TYR A 84 -5.82 1.59 4.91
CA TYR A 84 -4.46 1.87 4.45
C TYR A 84 -4.30 1.74 2.93
N GLU A 85 -5.05 0.86 2.30
CA GLU A 85 -5.11 0.81 0.83
C GLU A 85 -5.67 2.13 0.26
N ASP A 86 -6.69 2.70 0.89
CA ASP A 86 -7.24 4.01 0.50
C ASP A 86 -6.22 5.13 0.74
N ILE A 87 -5.55 5.14 1.88
CA ILE A 87 -4.51 6.13 2.18
C ILE A 87 -3.39 6.05 1.15
N ALA A 88 -2.99 4.85 0.74
CA ALA A 88 -1.94 4.67 -0.26
C ALA A 88 -2.29 5.31 -1.61
N TYR A 89 -3.56 5.27 -2.03
CA TYR A 89 -4.00 5.94 -3.26
C TYR A 89 -3.94 7.46 -3.19
N ARG A 90 -3.67 8.03 -2.02
CA ARG A 90 -3.53 9.48 -1.82
C ARG A 90 -2.12 9.86 -1.35
N THR A 91 -1.20 8.90 -1.32
CA THR A 91 0.16 9.10 -0.86
C THR A 91 1.14 8.75 -1.96
N CYS A 92 2.01 9.68 -2.31
CA CYS A 92 3.05 9.43 -3.30
C CYS A 92 3.94 8.26 -2.85
N SER A 93 4.02 7.22 -3.66
CA SER A 93 4.80 6.02 -3.31
C SER A 93 6.30 6.29 -3.23
N ALA A 94 6.77 7.33 -3.90
CA ALA A 94 8.19 7.69 -3.92
C ALA A 94 8.58 8.60 -2.76
N THR A 95 7.74 9.57 -2.41
CA THR A 95 8.12 10.65 -1.48
C THR A 95 7.33 10.66 -0.17
N GLY A 96 6.16 10.02 -0.12
CA GLY A 96 5.26 10.12 1.02
C GLY A 96 4.43 11.39 1.08
N LYS A 97 4.61 12.31 0.12
CA LYS A 97 3.80 13.53 0.00
C LYS A 97 2.41 13.18 -0.57
N PRO A 98 1.45 14.12 -0.54
CA PRO A 98 0.16 13.88 -1.20
C PRO A 98 0.34 13.46 -2.65
N GLY A 99 -0.41 12.45 -3.06
CA GLY A 99 -0.29 11.87 -4.39
C GLY A 99 -1.66 11.58 -5.02
N VAL A 100 -1.64 11.34 -6.32
CA VAL A 100 -2.80 10.92 -7.10
C VAL A 100 -2.39 9.78 -8.01
N LEU A 101 -3.35 8.96 -8.42
CA LEU A 101 -3.07 7.89 -9.38
C LEU A 101 -2.67 8.50 -10.72
N MET A 102 -1.51 8.12 -11.23
CA MET A 102 -0.95 8.62 -12.48
C MET A 102 -0.60 7.46 -13.40
N LYS A 103 -0.58 7.75 -14.70
CA LYS A 103 -0.26 6.77 -15.72
C LYS A 103 0.88 7.29 -16.59
N SER A 104 1.90 6.47 -16.78
CA SER A 104 3.01 6.78 -17.66
C SER A 104 2.61 6.63 -19.13
N ILE A 105 3.44 7.14 -20.04
CA ILE A 105 3.24 6.97 -21.48
C ILE A 105 3.25 5.48 -21.87
N GLY A 106 3.98 4.65 -21.12
CA GLY A 106 4.02 3.20 -21.33
C GLY A 106 2.88 2.42 -20.69
N GLY A 107 1.94 3.11 -20.03
CA GLY A 107 0.76 2.49 -19.41
C GLY A 107 0.95 2.04 -17.96
N TRP A 108 2.09 2.33 -17.34
CA TRP A 108 2.31 2.00 -15.94
C TRP A 108 1.52 2.92 -15.02
N LEU A 109 0.87 2.33 -14.03
CA LEU A 109 0.11 3.06 -13.02
C LEU A 109 0.93 3.20 -11.73
N LYS A 110 1.01 4.42 -11.21
CA LYS A 110 1.61 4.71 -9.90
C LYS A 110 0.85 5.84 -9.22
N THR A 111 0.79 5.80 -7.90
CA THR A 111 0.31 6.93 -7.11
C THR A 111 1.51 7.83 -6.81
N LEU A 112 1.49 9.03 -7.37
CA LEU A 112 2.63 9.95 -7.31
C LEU A 112 2.17 11.36 -6.99
N ASN A 113 3.07 12.12 -6.36
CA ASN A 113 2.93 13.57 -6.28
C ASN A 113 3.20 14.16 -7.68
N PRO A 114 2.29 15.00 -8.24
CA PRO A 114 2.46 15.49 -9.60
C PRO A 114 3.74 16.29 -9.85
N GLU A 115 4.20 17.09 -8.88
CA GLU A 115 5.46 17.82 -9.01
C GLU A 115 6.66 16.86 -9.07
N TYR A 116 6.67 15.85 -8.22
CA TYR A 116 7.70 14.82 -8.25
C TYR A 116 7.71 14.11 -9.60
N ALA A 117 6.55 13.73 -10.12
CA ALA A 117 6.46 13.05 -11.41
C ALA A 117 6.98 13.94 -12.55
N ALA A 118 6.62 15.22 -12.55
CA ALA A 118 7.04 16.17 -13.58
C ALA A 118 8.54 16.44 -13.53
N GLU A 119 9.14 16.50 -12.36
CA GLU A 119 10.55 16.86 -12.20
C GLU A 119 11.47 15.64 -12.27
N SER A 120 11.12 14.57 -11.57
CA SER A 120 12.00 13.41 -11.39
C SER A 120 11.74 12.28 -12.37
N LEU A 121 10.52 12.19 -12.92
CA LEU A 121 10.11 11.14 -13.84
C LEU A 121 9.64 11.68 -15.19
N ARG A 122 10.12 12.86 -15.58
CA ARG A 122 9.67 13.56 -16.79
C ARG A 122 9.80 12.73 -18.08
N HIS A 123 10.77 11.81 -18.14
CA HIS A 123 10.95 10.95 -19.32
C HIS A 123 9.80 9.94 -19.49
N GLN A 124 9.11 9.61 -18.41
CA GLN A 124 8.00 8.66 -18.41
C GLN A 124 6.66 9.35 -18.69
N LYS A 125 6.64 10.68 -18.67
CA LYS A 125 5.47 11.50 -19.02
C LYS A 125 4.19 11.05 -18.32
N TYR A 126 4.23 10.97 -17.00
CA TYR A 126 3.06 10.65 -16.21
C TYR A 126 1.99 11.72 -16.34
N SER A 127 0.74 11.27 -16.43
CA SER A 127 -0.44 12.13 -16.39
C SER A 127 -1.44 11.55 -15.40
N ILE A 128 -2.34 12.39 -14.89
CA ILE A 128 -3.36 11.94 -13.95
C ILE A 128 -4.22 10.88 -14.64
N ALA A 129 -4.36 9.71 -14.02
CA ALA A 129 -5.17 8.65 -14.55
C ALA A 129 -6.64 8.97 -14.35
N GLU A 130 -7.43 8.89 -15.43
CA GLU A 130 -8.88 9.02 -15.30
C GLU A 130 -9.42 7.78 -14.59
N LYS A 131 -10.15 8.00 -13.49
CA LYS A 131 -10.96 6.96 -12.91
C LYS A 131 -11.99 6.54 -13.93
N LYS A 132 -12.02 5.26 -14.32
CA LYS A 132 -13.19 4.71 -14.98
C LYS A 132 -14.33 4.85 -13.98
N SER A 133 -15.26 5.76 -14.26
CA SER A 133 -16.46 5.86 -13.46
C SER A 133 -17.26 4.55 -13.60
N ASP A 134 -17.74 4.05 -12.46
CA ASP A 134 -18.73 2.99 -12.44
C ASP A 134 -19.93 3.45 -13.28
N PRO A 135 -20.43 2.65 -14.24
CA PRO A 135 -21.62 3.00 -15.02
C PRO A 135 -22.79 3.47 -14.17
N ASN A 136 -22.92 2.95 -12.95
CA ASN A 136 -23.96 3.38 -12.03
C ASN A 136 -23.70 4.76 -11.42
N GLN A 137 -22.46 5.23 -11.37
CA GLN A 137 -22.12 6.58 -10.89
C GLN A 137 -22.31 7.64 -11.95
N GLU A 138 -22.15 7.31 -13.21
CA GLU A 138 -22.37 8.24 -14.32
C GLU A 138 -23.83 8.59 -14.49
N MET A 139 -24.73 7.75 -14.00
CA MET A 139 -26.17 7.93 -14.12
C MET A 139 -26.81 8.66 -12.93
N SER A 140 -26.01 9.00 -11.94
CA SER A 140 -26.50 9.67 -10.73
C SER A 140 -26.28 11.18 -10.76
#